data_e37b82e4b19c6662694a1f9cb50b7f16
#
_entry.id   e37b82e4b19c6662694a1f9cb50b7f16
#
_cell.length_a   1.000
_cell.length_b   1.000
_cell.length_c   1.000
_cell.angle_alpha   90.00
_cell.angle_beta   90.00
_cell.angle_gamma   90.00
#
_symmetry.space_group_name_H-M   'P 1'
#
loop_
_entity.id
_entity.type
_entity.pdbx_description
1 polymer ?
#
loop_
_entity_poly.entity_id
_entity_poly.type
_entity_poly.pdbx_seq_one_letter_code
_entity_poly.pdbx_strand_id
1 'polypeptide(L)'
;MPQQLVNEIHGALHDPSNPVVPMSGNLRSDLFADLLDCEERADLTITVGTSLCGMNSDRVVATPAAKAARGQALGAVVVGLQRTVMDDSATLRIFATIDRTFELLAEAMDLEVPPAAPGFFRPAVLGDDAAGDDKYVLCGLRYDARGRRCAEPNWATALDVRDGAQLVLAAGPHAGARGEVDGTDREGAPKCRFKVRLKKGATALHPWGAPLGLWHLQAAADATVAQLPVVNPPADDDTSEAAEAVRALVAAYAAGE
;
A
#
# COMPACT_ATOMS: atom_id res chain seq x y z
N MET A 1 -0.89 2.36 -9.66
CA MET A 1 0.41 1.68 -9.93
C MET A 1 0.38 0.35 -9.19
N PRO A 2 0.79 -0.77 -9.79
CA PRO A 2 0.85 -2.06 -9.09
C PRO A 2 1.78 -1.98 -7.88
N GLN A 3 1.34 -2.49 -6.72
CA GLN A 3 2.08 -2.41 -5.45
C GLN A 3 3.46 -3.07 -5.52
N GLN A 4 3.61 -4.14 -6.30
CA GLN A 4 4.90 -4.81 -6.51
C GLN A 4 5.96 -3.96 -7.21
N LEU A 5 5.59 -2.82 -7.78
CA LEU A 5 6.52 -1.85 -8.36
C LEU A 5 6.90 -0.73 -7.38
N VAL A 6 6.42 -0.79 -6.13
CA VAL A 6 6.68 0.20 -5.11
C VAL A 6 7.46 -0.44 -3.97
N ASN A 7 8.67 0.05 -3.73
CA ASN A 7 9.48 -0.37 -2.58
C ASN A 7 9.32 0.63 -1.43
N GLU A 8 8.45 0.31 -0.48
CA GLU A 8 8.23 1.13 0.72
C GLU A 8 9.21 0.70 1.82
N ILE A 9 10.49 0.90 1.58
CA ILE A 9 11.60 0.40 2.41
C ILE A 9 11.52 0.82 3.89
N HIS A 10 10.97 1.99 4.18
CA HIS A 10 10.80 2.51 5.55
C HIS A 10 9.43 2.19 6.14
N GLY A 11 8.65 1.36 5.46
CA GLY A 11 7.28 1.02 5.80
C GLY A 11 6.26 2.00 5.22
N ALA A 12 5.01 1.60 5.30
CA ALA A 12 3.86 2.30 4.74
C ALA A 12 2.89 2.73 5.83
N LEU A 13 2.36 3.93 5.71
CA LEU A 13 1.35 4.44 6.67
C LEU A 13 0.01 3.73 6.53
N HIS A 14 -0.31 3.25 5.32
CA HIS A 14 -1.61 2.69 4.96
C HIS A 14 -1.56 1.19 4.65
N ASP A 15 -0.46 0.52 4.96
CA ASP A 15 -0.31 -0.93 4.82
C ASP A 15 0.11 -1.58 6.14
N PRO A 16 -0.83 -2.19 6.89
CA PRO A 16 -0.52 -2.86 8.15
C PRO A 16 0.47 -4.03 8.01
N SER A 17 0.62 -4.60 6.81
CA SER A 17 1.58 -5.68 6.55
C SER A 17 3.02 -5.18 6.40
N ASN A 18 3.19 -3.87 6.16
CA ASN A 18 4.50 -3.20 6.06
C ASN A 18 4.56 -1.98 6.99
N PRO A 19 4.49 -2.16 8.32
CA PRO A 19 4.41 -1.05 9.26
C PRO A 19 5.65 -0.17 9.21
N VAL A 20 5.45 1.14 9.47
CA VAL A 20 6.53 2.13 9.51
C VAL A 20 7.65 1.69 10.47
N VAL A 21 8.86 1.70 9.96
CA VAL A 21 10.07 1.33 10.72
C VAL A 21 10.54 2.50 11.57
N PRO A 22 10.67 2.36 12.90
CA PRO A 22 11.26 3.39 13.75
C PRO A 22 12.69 3.71 13.33
N MET A 23 13.17 4.93 13.58
CA MET A 23 14.54 5.36 13.23
C MET A 23 15.64 4.45 13.81
N SER A 24 15.39 3.81 14.96
CA SER A 24 16.28 2.81 15.59
C SER A 24 15.98 1.37 15.15
N GLY A 25 15.06 1.17 14.22
CA GLY A 25 14.63 -0.15 13.76
C GLY A 25 15.52 -0.68 12.63
N ASN A 26 15.31 -1.96 12.31
CA ASN A 26 15.95 -2.59 11.16
C ASN A 26 14.99 -2.61 9.98
N LEU A 27 15.49 -2.26 8.81
CA LEU A 27 14.74 -2.39 7.56
C LEU A 27 14.43 -3.86 7.26
N ARG A 28 13.38 -4.11 6.53
CA ARG A 28 13.06 -5.44 6.00
C ARG A 28 14.14 -5.85 5.01
N SER A 29 14.68 -7.05 5.19
CA SER A 29 15.80 -7.56 4.38
C SER A 29 15.43 -7.76 2.91
N ASP A 30 14.18 -8.15 2.62
CA ASP A 30 13.67 -8.30 1.26
C ASP A 30 13.59 -6.96 0.52
N LEU A 31 13.03 -5.92 1.16
CA LEU A 31 12.94 -4.58 0.58
C LEU A 31 14.32 -3.92 0.46
N PHE A 32 15.23 -4.20 1.40
CA PHE A 32 16.59 -3.69 1.32
C PHE A 32 17.39 -4.36 0.20
N ALA A 33 17.20 -5.65 -0.05
CA ALA A 33 17.82 -6.34 -1.17
C ALA A 33 17.32 -5.79 -2.52
N ASP A 34 16.02 -5.53 -2.67
CA ASP A 34 15.43 -4.90 -3.83
C ASP A 34 15.98 -3.48 -4.06
N LEU A 35 16.15 -2.68 -2.98
CA LEU A 35 16.80 -1.38 -3.06
C LEU A 35 18.21 -1.46 -3.63
N LEU A 36 19.00 -2.45 -3.19
CA LEU A 36 20.38 -2.63 -3.67
C LEU A 36 20.42 -3.06 -5.15
N ASP A 37 19.49 -3.90 -5.59
CA ASP A 37 19.34 -4.27 -7.00
C ASP A 37 18.96 -3.03 -7.85
N CYS A 38 18.03 -2.21 -7.37
CA CYS A 38 17.68 -0.95 -8.02
C CYS A 38 18.87 0.02 -8.09
N GLU A 39 19.64 0.17 -7.00
CA GLU A 39 20.86 0.99 -6.95
C GLU A 39 21.88 0.56 -8.01
N GLU A 40 22.09 -0.76 -8.15
CA GLU A 40 23.06 -1.30 -9.09
C GLU A 40 22.63 -1.08 -10.56
N ARG A 41 21.36 -1.29 -10.86
CA ARG A 41 20.80 -1.30 -12.22
C ARG A 41 20.40 0.07 -12.73
N ALA A 42 20.17 1.05 -11.86
CA ALA A 42 19.68 2.35 -12.28
C ALA A 42 20.67 3.12 -13.16
N ASP A 43 20.20 3.52 -14.34
CA ASP A 43 20.87 4.47 -15.23
C ASP A 43 20.42 5.90 -14.99
N LEU A 44 19.15 6.08 -14.64
CA LEU A 44 18.52 7.37 -14.34
C LEU A 44 17.66 7.26 -13.10
N THR A 45 17.80 8.20 -12.20
CA THR A 45 16.89 8.36 -11.06
C THR A 45 16.24 9.73 -11.10
N ILE A 46 14.91 9.77 -10.98
CA ILE A 46 14.15 11.01 -10.81
C ILE A 46 13.68 11.08 -9.37
N THR A 47 14.12 12.09 -8.65
CA THR A 47 13.86 12.28 -7.23
C THR A 47 12.91 13.42 -7.02
N VAL A 48 11.82 13.19 -6.28
CA VAL A 48 10.76 14.17 -6.06
C VAL A 48 10.40 14.28 -4.58
N GLY A 49 10.23 15.51 -4.09
CA GLY A 49 9.68 15.79 -2.76
C GLY A 49 10.51 15.26 -1.57
N THR A 50 11.83 15.09 -1.72
CA THR A 50 12.72 14.62 -0.66
C THR A 50 13.85 15.61 -0.40
N SER A 51 14.36 15.61 0.83
CA SER A 51 15.54 16.39 1.24
C SER A 51 16.86 15.67 0.98
N LEU A 52 16.84 14.36 0.71
CA LEU A 52 18.03 13.51 0.52
C LEU A 52 19.05 13.61 1.68
N CYS A 53 18.53 13.54 2.91
CA CYS A 53 19.30 13.79 4.14
C CYS A 53 20.05 12.56 4.71
N GLY A 54 20.40 11.56 3.90
CA GLY A 54 21.19 10.41 4.32
C GLY A 54 20.38 9.18 4.72
N MET A 55 19.17 9.05 4.23
CA MET A 55 18.40 7.82 4.37
C MET A 55 18.94 6.73 3.43
N ASN A 56 18.67 5.45 3.73
CA ASN A 56 19.15 4.34 2.89
C ASN A 56 18.66 4.45 1.43
N SER A 57 17.47 4.98 1.20
CA SER A 57 16.90 5.22 -0.13
C SER A 57 17.71 6.21 -0.97
N ASP A 58 18.50 7.10 -0.35
CA ASP A 58 19.30 8.09 -1.08
C ASP A 58 20.41 7.45 -1.92
N ARG A 59 20.75 6.18 -1.65
CA ARG A 59 21.71 5.37 -2.42
C ARG A 59 21.34 5.26 -3.91
N VAL A 60 20.03 5.10 -4.19
CA VAL A 60 19.54 5.00 -5.59
C VAL A 60 19.63 6.33 -6.34
N VAL A 61 19.98 7.40 -5.66
CA VAL A 61 20.27 8.73 -6.25
C VAL A 61 21.79 8.94 -6.36
N ALA A 62 22.51 8.68 -5.29
CA ALA A 62 23.94 8.92 -5.21
C ALA A 62 24.76 8.07 -6.19
N THR A 63 24.40 6.79 -6.32
CA THR A 63 25.13 5.86 -7.20
C THR A 63 24.98 6.18 -8.69
N PRO A 64 23.78 6.41 -9.27
CA PRO A 64 23.65 6.87 -10.64
C PRO A 64 24.29 8.22 -10.91
N ALA A 65 24.20 9.18 -9.97
CA ALA A 65 24.87 10.46 -10.09
C ALA A 65 26.41 10.28 -10.21
N ALA A 66 26.99 9.43 -9.35
CA ALA A 66 28.42 9.12 -9.41
C ALA A 66 28.81 8.35 -10.69
N LYS A 67 27.96 7.46 -11.21
CA LYS A 67 28.17 6.80 -12.51
C LYS A 67 28.12 7.81 -13.66
N ALA A 68 27.20 8.79 -13.62
CA ALA A 68 27.08 9.83 -14.65
C ALA A 68 28.33 10.72 -14.73
N ALA A 69 28.92 11.07 -13.60
CA ALA A 69 30.18 11.82 -13.55
C ALA A 69 31.34 11.10 -14.27
N ARG A 70 31.22 9.78 -14.49
CA ARG A 70 32.19 8.94 -15.24
C ARG A 70 31.69 8.59 -16.64
N GLY A 71 30.56 9.15 -17.09
CA GLY A 71 29.94 8.83 -18.39
C GLY A 71 29.34 7.41 -18.48
N GLN A 72 28.96 6.82 -17.35
CA GLN A 72 28.49 5.42 -17.26
C GLN A 72 26.97 5.32 -17.01
N ALA A 73 26.27 6.43 -16.82
CA ALA A 73 24.83 6.50 -16.62
C ALA A 73 24.29 7.87 -17.04
N LEU A 74 22.97 8.00 -17.12
CA LEU A 74 22.28 9.29 -17.31
C LEU A 74 22.31 10.15 -16.04
N GLY A 75 22.28 9.51 -14.87
CA GLY A 75 22.50 10.15 -13.58
C GLY A 75 21.26 10.38 -12.73
N ALA A 76 21.19 11.54 -12.08
CA ALA A 76 20.11 11.89 -11.17
C ALA A 76 19.48 13.24 -11.52
N VAL A 77 18.14 13.24 -11.57
CA VAL A 77 17.32 14.45 -11.65
C VAL A 77 16.69 14.70 -10.30
N VAL A 78 16.83 15.91 -9.75
CA VAL A 78 16.22 16.28 -8.46
C VAL A 78 15.20 17.38 -8.70
N VAL A 79 13.93 17.10 -8.37
CA VAL A 79 12.80 18.02 -8.51
C VAL A 79 12.28 18.42 -7.14
N GLY A 80 12.17 19.70 -6.87
CA GLY A 80 11.61 20.22 -5.62
C GLY A 80 11.96 21.68 -5.39
N LEU A 81 11.27 22.31 -4.45
CA LEU A 81 11.42 23.74 -4.16
C LEU A 81 12.59 24.07 -3.22
N GLN A 82 13.05 23.07 -2.45
CA GLN A 82 14.11 23.24 -1.46
C GLN A 82 15.43 22.68 -1.98
N ARG A 83 16.54 23.27 -1.55
CA ARG A 83 17.87 22.71 -1.78
C ARG A 83 18.05 21.39 -1.05
N THR A 84 18.81 20.49 -1.65
CA THR A 84 19.20 19.20 -1.08
C THR A 84 20.71 19.08 -1.00
N VAL A 85 21.22 18.14 -0.23
CA VAL A 85 22.66 17.87 -0.16
C VAL A 85 23.21 17.26 -1.46
N MET A 86 22.34 16.80 -2.36
CA MET A 86 22.70 16.19 -3.64
C MET A 86 22.67 17.17 -4.82
N ASP A 87 22.29 18.44 -4.61
CA ASP A 87 22.13 19.41 -5.70
C ASP A 87 23.40 19.57 -6.56
N ASP A 88 24.58 19.57 -5.93
CA ASP A 88 25.85 19.75 -6.62
C ASP A 88 26.31 18.49 -7.40
N SER A 89 25.77 17.33 -7.10
CA SER A 89 26.06 16.05 -7.78
C SER A 89 24.97 15.61 -8.75
N ALA A 90 23.80 16.26 -8.70
CA ALA A 90 22.70 15.95 -9.60
C ALA A 90 23.06 16.32 -11.05
N THR A 91 22.71 15.45 -12.01
CA THR A 91 22.87 15.74 -13.43
C THR A 91 21.95 16.88 -13.87
N LEU A 92 20.75 16.95 -13.27
CA LEU A 92 19.78 18.00 -13.51
C LEU A 92 19.06 18.36 -12.21
N ARG A 93 19.01 19.65 -11.89
CA ARG A 93 18.27 20.20 -10.75
C ARG A 93 17.12 21.08 -11.24
N ILE A 94 15.88 20.73 -10.83
CA ILE A 94 14.66 21.46 -11.20
C ILE A 94 14.04 22.07 -9.95
N PHE A 95 14.04 23.42 -9.87
CA PHE A 95 13.38 24.17 -8.80
C PHE A 95 11.95 24.52 -9.22
N ALA A 96 11.05 23.55 -9.11
CA ALA A 96 9.65 23.69 -9.46
C ALA A 96 8.77 22.80 -8.57
N THR A 97 7.46 23.00 -8.61
CA THR A 97 6.50 22.08 -8.03
C THR A 97 6.51 20.75 -8.79
N ILE A 98 6.24 19.66 -8.09
CA ILE A 98 6.21 18.31 -8.67
C ILE A 98 5.14 18.26 -9.76
N ASP A 99 3.92 18.72 -9.46
CA ASP A 99 2.79 18.70 -10.39
C ASP A 99 3.14 19.41 -11.70
N ARG A 100 3.67 20.66 -11.60
CA ARG A 100 4.02 21.41 -12.81
C ARG A 100 5.12 20.76 -13.63
N THR A 101 6.09 20.13 -12.98
CA THR A 101 7.17 19.40 -13.67
C THR A 101 6.61 18.19 -14.43
N PHE A 102 5.73 17.42 -13.80
CA PHE A 102 5.17 16.23 -14.43
C PHE A 102 4.10 16.56 -15.48
N GLU A 103 3.34 17.65 -15.33
CA GLU A 103 2.46 18.16 -16.38
C GLU A 103 3.25 18.47 -17.66
N LEU A 104 4.34 19.25 -17.55
CA LEU A 104 5.19 19.60 -18.69
C LEU A 104 5.87 18.38 -19.30
N LEU A 105 6.28 17.42 -18.47
CA LEU A 105 6.88 16.17 -18.94
C LEU A 105 5.87 15.34 -19.72
N ALA A 106 4.66 15.17 -19.19
CA ALA A 106 3.58 14.46 -19.87
C ALA A 106 3.22 15.11 -21.20
N GLU A 107 3.10 16.46 -21.23
CA GLU A 107 2.88 17.23 -22.46
C GLU A 107 4.00 16.99 -23.48
N ALA A 108 5.26 17.09 -23.05
CA ALA A 108 6.40 16.87 -23.93
C ALA A 108 6.53 15.43 -24.48
N MET A 109 5.97 14.46 -23.78
CA MET A 109 5.96 13.03 -24.16
C MET A 109 4.67 12.62 -24.87
N ASP A 110 3.74 13.52 -25.10
CA ASP A 110 2.40 13.24 -25.64
C ASP A 110 1.65 12.17 -24.86
N LEU A 111 1.76 12.23 -23.52
CA LEU A 111 1.07 11.31 -22.62
C LEU A 111 -0.24 11.91 -22.13
N GLU A 112 -1.33 11.16 -22.32
CA GLU A 112 -2.61 11.51 -21.72
C GLU A 112 -2.57 11.27 -20.21
N VAL A 113 -2.75 12.34 -19.42
CA VAL A 113 -2.89 12.25 -17.97
C VAL A 113 -4.38 12.07 -17.65
N PRO A 114 -4.80 10.90 -17.13
CA PRO A 114 -6.20 10.72 -16.76
C PRO A 114 -6.58 11.72 -15.67
N PRO A 115 -7.83 12.23 -15.65
CA PRO A 115 -8.29 13.10 -14.58
C PRO A 115 -8.12 12.39 -13.23
N ALA A 116 -7.73 13.17 -12.21
CA ALA A 116 -7.63 12.65 -10.85
C ALA A 116 -8.98 12.00 -10.47
N ALA A 117 -8.93 10.75 -10.01
CA ALA A 117 -10.15 10.08 -9.57
C ALA A 117 -10.79 10.94 -8.47
N PRO A 118 -12.07 11.33 -8.61
CA PRO A 118 -12.73 12.09 -7.57
C PRO A 118 -12.79 11.24 -6.31
N GLY A 119 -12.20 11.72 -5.23
CA GLY A 119 -12.35 11.25 -3.86
C GLY A 119 -12.47 9.75 -3.64
N PHE A 120 -12.90 9.36 -2.52
CA PHE A 120 -13.01 7.98 -2.07
C PHE A 120 -13.52 6.99 -3.14
N PHE A 121 -12.66 6.07 -3.58
CA PHE A 121 -12.99 5.04 -4.56
C PHE A 121 -13.99 4.05 -3.95
N ARG A 122 -15.17 3.89 -4.57
CA ARG A 122 -16.09 2.79 -4.27
C ARG A 122 -15.65 1.57 -5.07
N PRO A 123 -15.30 0.44 -4.42
CA PRO A 123 -15.07 -0.79 -5.14
C PRO A 123 -16.34 -1.19 -5.92
N ALA A 124 -16.19 -1.52 -7.19
CA ALA A 124 -17.30 -1.87 -8.07
C ALA A 124 -18.07 -3.16 -7.66
N VAL A 125 -17.53 -3.90 -6.68
CA VAL A 125 -18.13 -5.16 -6.18
C VAL A 125 -19.35 -4.91 -5.30
N LEU A 126 -19.41 -3.76 -4.62
CA LEU A 126 -20.63 -3.28 -3.98
C LEU A 126 -21.31 -2.36 -4.98
N GLY A 127 -22.37 -2.81 -5.63
CA GLY A 127 -23.14 -2.00 -6.57
C GLY A 127 -23.45 -0.60 -6.01
N ASP A 128 -23.81 0.35 -6.88
CA ASP A 128 -24.14 1.72 -6.49
C ASP A 128 -25.30 1.81 -5.48
N ASP A 129 -26.03 0.71 -5.29
CA ASP A 129 -27.19 0.57 -4.40
C ASP A 129 -26.83 0.19 -2.96
N ALA A 130 -25.55 -0.15 -2.68
CA ALA A 130 -25.13 -0.47 -1.30
C ALA A 130 -25.24 0.78 -0.42
N ALA A 131 -26.22 0.79 0.46
CA ALA A 131 -26.46 1.88 1.41
C ALA A 131 -25.84 1.57 2.78
N GLY A 132 -25.42 2.61 3.49
CA GLY A 132 -24.96 2.49 4.87
C GLY A 132 -23.63 1.75 5.04
N ASP A 133 -23.55 0.89 6.05
CA ASP A 133 -22.34 0.16 6.44
C ASP A 133 -21.94 -0.93 5.45
N ASP A 134 -22.86 -1.43 4.63
CA ASP A 134 -22.60 -2.49 3.66
C ASP A 134 -21.58 -2.09 2.58
N LYS A 135 -21.38 -0.80 2.36
CA LYS A 135 -20.35 -0.25 1.47
C LYS A 135 -18.91 -0.67 1.83
N TYR A 136 -18.70 -1.18 3.04
CA TYR A 136 -17.41 -1.64 3.54
C TYR A 136 -17.25 -3.16 3.52
N VAL A 137 -18.15 -3.89 2.88
CA VAL A 137 -18.08 -5.34 2.68
C VAL A 137 -17.90 -5.64 1.20
N LEU A 138 -16.79 -6.29 0.85
CA LEU A 138 -16.54 -6.79 -0.50
C LEU A 138 -16.83 -8.29 -0.54
N CYS A 139 -17.74 -8.74 -1.42
CA CYS A 139 -18.12 -10.14 -1.56
C CYS A 139 -17.61 -10.72 -2.89
N GLY A 140 -17.52 -12.05 -2.97
CA GLY A 140 -17.16 -12.75 -4.20
C GLY A 140 -15.72 -12.46 -4.66
N LEU A 141 -14.80 -12.32 -3.72
CA LEU A 141 -13.41 -11.98 -4.03
C LEU A 141 -12.72 -13.11 -4.80
N ARG A 142 -11.76 -12.76 -5.64
CA ARG A 142 -10.84 -13.72 -6.29
C ARG A 142 -9.65 -14.07 -5.38
N TYR A 143 -9.95 -14.29 -4.08
CA TYR A 143 -8.95 -14.65 -3.08
C TYR A 143 -9.48 -15.76 -2.18
N ASP A 144 -8.57 -16.60 -1.68
CA ASP A 144 -8.89 -17.60 -0.65
C ASP A 144 -8.93 -16.96 0.75
N ALA A 145 -9.35 -17.73 1.76
CA ALA A 145 -9.41 -17.29 3.15
C ALA A 145 -8.06 -16.87 3.75
N ARG A 146 -6.95 -17.16 3.05
CA ARG A 146 -5.60 -16.70 3.41
C ARG A 146 -5.16 -15.49 2.60
N GLY A 147 -6.04 -14.93 1.78
CA GLY A 147 -5.75 -13.78 0.93
C GLY A 147 -4.93 -14.10 -0.31
N ARG A 148 -4.74 -15.36 -0.70
CA ARG A 148 -4.01 -15.73 -1.91
C ARG A 148 -4.96 -15.67 -3.11
N ARG A 149 -4.50 -15.06 -4.21
CA ARG A 149 -5.28 -14.91 -5.41
C ARG A 149 -5.68 -16.25 -6.02
N CYS A 150 -6.96 -16.38 -6.37
CA CYS A 150 -7.56 -17.50 -7.09
C CYS A 150 -7.80 -17.12 -8.55
N ALA A 151 -7.87 -18.10 -9.46
CA ALA A 151 -8.22 -17.86 -10.86
C ALA A 151 -9.68 -17.42 -11.02
N GLU A 152 -10.57 -18.04 -10.26
CA GLU A 152 -12.00 -17.78 -10.29
C GLU A 152 -12.48 -17.09 -9.00
N PRO A 153 -13.59 -16.34 -9.04
CA PRO A 153 -14.20 -15.77 -7.85
C PRO A 153 -14.50 -16.85 -6.80
N ASN A 154 -14.17 -16.55 -5.56
CA ASN A 154 -14.54 -17.38 -4.42
C ASN A 154 -15.72 -16.72 -3.68
N TRP A 155 -16.93 -17.12 -4.01
CA TRP A 155 -18.15 -16.54 -3.44
C TRP A 155 -18.27 -16.71 -1.93
N ALA A 156 -17.52 -17.63 -1.33
CA ALA A 156 -17.45 -17.78 0.12
C ALA A 156 -16.51 -16.78 0.79
N THR A 157 -15.76 -16.01 0.02
CA THR A 157 -14.78 -15.06 0.54
C THR A 157 -15.34 -13.64 0.47
N ALA A 158 -15.32 -12.96 1.61
CA ALA A 158 -15.63 -11.55 1.73
C ALA A 158 -14.47 -10.81 2.42
N LEU A 159 -14.40 -9.51 2.22
CA LEU A 159 -13.57 -8.59 3.00
C LEU A 159 -14.52 -7.61 3.70
N ASP A 160 -14.72 -7.82 5.00
CA ASP A 160 -15.47 -6.93 5.86
C ASP A 160 -14.50 -6.00 6.57
N VAL A 161 -14.64 -4.69 6.33
CA VAL A 161 -13.87 -3.64 6.98
C VAL A 161 -14.77 -2.62 7.70
N ARG A 162 -15.97 -3.03 8.08
CA ARG A 162 -16.85 -2.24 8.94
C ARG A 162 -16.24 -2.12 10.34
N ASP A 163 -16.68 -1.13 11.09
CA ASP A 163 -16.23 -0.93 12.48
C ASP A 163 -16.48 -2.18 13.34
N GLY A 164 -15.47 -2.61 14.08
CA GLY A 164 -15.49 -3.84 14.88
C GLY A 164 -15.19 -5.13 14.11
N ALA A 165 -15.10 -5.11 12.76
CA ALA A 165 -14.79 -6.30 11.99
C ALA A 165 -13.43 -6.89 12.38
N GLN A 166 -13.38 -8.21 12.58
CA GLN A 166 -12.16 -8.92 12.94
C GLN A 166 -11.27 -9.12 11.72
N LEU A 167 -9.98 -8.88 11.88
CA LEU A 167 -8.99 -8.93 10.82
C LEU A 167 -7.78 -9.81 11.19
N VAL A 168 -7.13 -10.33 10.16
CA VAL A 168 -5.87 -11.07 10.27
C VAL A 168 -4.88 -10.50 9.26
N LEU A 169 -3.65 -10.22 9.69
CA LEU A 169 -2.55 -9.94 8.76
C LEU A 169 -2.17 -11.23 8.03
N ALA A 170 -2.39 -11.25 6.72
CA ALA A 170 -2.07 -12.41 5.88
C ALA A 170 -0.63 -12.37 5.35
N ALA A 171 0.01 -11.20 5.38
CA ALA A 171 1.36 -10.99 4.86
C ALA A 171 2.20 -10.11 5.78
N GLY A 172 3.48 -9.97 5.45
CA GLY A 172 4.42 -9.10 6.15
C GLY A 172 5.03 -9.72 7.41
N PRO A 173 5.86 -8.95 8.14
CA PRO A 173 6.64 -9.44 9.29
C PRO A 173 5.78 -9.84 10.49
N HIS A 174 4.53 -9.44 10.52
CA HIS A 174 3.56 -9.76 11.58
C HIS A 174 2.41 -10.65 11.06
N ALA A 175 2.62 -11.38 9.96
CA ALA A 175 1.61 -12.30 9.43
C ALA A 175 1.05 -13.23 10.53
N GLY A 176 -0.26 -13.43 10.53
CA GLY A 176 -1.00 -14.16 11.57
C GLY A 176 -1.43 -13.29 12.76
N ALA A 177 -1.00 -12.03 12.86
CA ALA A 177 -1.50 -11.14 13.91
C ALA A 177 -2.99 -10.86 13.71
N ARG A 178 -3.78 -11.00 14.79
CA ARG A 178 -5.21 -10.69 14.81
C ARG A 178 -5.41 -9.22 15.21
N GLY A 179 -6.43 -8.62 14.67
CA GLY A 179 -6.82 -7.23 14.91
C GLY A 179 -8.27 -6.99 14.62
N GLU A 180 -8.65 -5.74 14.65
CA GLU A 180 -10.02 -5.28 14.40
C GLU A 180 -9.99 -3.94 13.67
N VAL A 181 -11.09 -3.60 13.01
CA VAL A 181 -11.33 -2.25 12.51
C VAL A 181 -11.79 -1.39 13.69
N ASP A 182 -11.19 -0.20 13.85
CA ASP A 182 -11.50 0.76 14.89
C ASP A 182 -11.79 2.13 14.26
N GLY A 183 -12.98 2.25 13.72
CA GLY A 183 -13.47 3.43 13.03
C GLY A 183 -12.78 3.72 11.71
N THR A 184 -12.86 4.97 11.28
CA THR A 184 -12.26 5.49 10.05
C THR A 184 -11.28 6.62 10.34
N ASP A 185 -10.39 6.90 9.40
CA ASP A 185 -9.54 8.09 9.44
C ASP A 185 -10.30 9.33 8.93
N ARG A 186 -9.60 10.47 8.84
CA ARG A 186 -10.17 11.75 8.37
C ARG A 186 -10.61 11.70 6.90
N GLU A 187 -10.06 10.79 6.13
CA GLU A 187 -10.35 10.60 4.71
C GLU A 187 -11.40 9.51 4.48
N GLY A 188 -11.89 8.88 5.57
CA GLY A 188 -12.89 7.83 5.54
C GLY A 188 -12.34 6.43 5.29
N ALA A 189 -11.00 6.25 5.32
CA ALA A 189 -10.39 4.92 5.20
C ALA A 189 -10.52 4.13 6.53
N PRO A 190 -10.84 2.81 6.48
CA PRO A 190 -10.91 1.99 7.69
C PRO A 190 -9.59 1.98 8.46
N LYS A 191 -9.63 2.25 9.76
CA LYS A 191 -8.46 2.13 10.64
C LYS A 191 -8.42 0.74 11.27
N CYS A 192 -7.25 0.09 11.19
CA CYS A 192 -7.06 -1.26 11.73
C CYS A 192 -6.09 -1.23 12.90
N ARG A 193 -6.42 -1.99 13.96
CA ARG A 193 -5.54 -2.21 15.11
C ARG A 193 -5.18 -3.69 15.21
N PHE A 194 -3.90 -4.01 15.17
CA PHE A 194 -3.39 -5.38 15.26
C PHE A 194 -2.62 -5.62 16.55
N LYS A 195 -2.82 -6.81 17.15
CA LYS A 195 -2.00 -7.31 18.26
C LYS A 195 -0.75 -7.95 17.69
N VAL A 196 0.39 -7.26 17.77
CA VAL A 196 1.68 -7.74 17.26
C VAL A 196 2.57 -8.26 18.38
N ARG A 197 3.32 -9.34 18.12
CA ARG A 197 4.29 -9.87 19.07
C ARG A 197 5.60 -9.10 18.95
N LEU A 198 6.04 -8.50 20.04
CA LEU A 198 7.33 -7.82 20.11
C LEU A 198 8.48 -8.82 20.27
N LYS A 199 9.72 -8.41 19.88
CA LYS A 199 10.95 -9.25 19.98
C LYS A 199 11.21 -9.85 21.36
N LYS A 200 10.66 -9.29 22.44
CA LYS A 200 10.80 -9.78 23.83
C LYS A 200 9.63 -10.67 24.31
N GLY A 201 8.79 -11.15 23.38
CA GLY A 201 7.66 -12.02 23.72
C GLY A 201 6.42 -11.29 24.24
N ALA A 202 6.49 -10.00 24.53
CA ALA A 202 5.32 -9.19 24.86
C ALA A 202 4.43 -9.02 23.62
N THR A 203 3.11 -8.96 23.84
CA THR A 203 2.14 -8.59 22.82
C THR A 203 1.77 -7.14 23.02
N ALA A 204 1.82 -6.35 21.96
CA ALA A 204 1.35 -4.97 21.98
C ALA A 204 0.36 -4.75 20.82
N LEU A 205 -0.57 -3.83 20.99
CA LEU A 205 -1.29 -3.27 19.87
C LEU A 205 -0.31 -2.47 19.03
N HIS A 206 -0.47 -2.52 17.71
CA HIS A 206 0.27 -1.62 16.84
C HIS A 206 -0.04 -0.18 17.31
N PRO A 207 0.99 0.61 17.70
CA PRO A 207 0.76 1.85 18.46
C PRO A 207 -0.04 2.90 17.67
N TRP A 208 -0.11 2.72 16.36
CA TRP A 208 -0.80 3.66 15.48
C TRP A 208 -1.76 2.86 14.61
N GLY A 209 -3.06 2.92 14.91
CA GLY A 209 -4.05 2.30 14.04
C GLY A 209 -3.71 2.62 12.59
N ALA A 210 -3.32 1.60 11.82
CA ALA A 210 -2.93 1.78 10.44
C ALA A 210 -4.18 1.84 9.58
N PRO A 211 -4.47 2.95 8.88
CA PRO A 211 -5.56 2.98 7.94
C PRO A 211 -5.27 2.03 6.78
N LEU A 212 -6.27 1.26 6.35
CA LEU A 212 -6.19 0.53 5.08
C LEU A 212 -6.27 1.54 3.95
N GLY A 213 -5.23 1.62 3.14
CA GLY A 213 -5.25 2.48 1.95
C GLY A 213 -6.32 2.05 0.96
N LEU A 214 -6.85 3.01 0.22
CA LEU A 214 -7.83 2.74 -0.85
C LEU A 214 -7.32 1.72 -1.86
N TRP A 215 -6.00 1.71 -2.11
CA TRP A 215 -5.35 0.73 -2.97
C TRP A 215 -5.62 -0.72 -2.54
N HIS A 216 -5.76 -0.99 -1.23
CA HIS A 216 -6.02 -2.33 -0.71
C HIS A 216 -7.44 -2.79 -1.08
N LEU A 217 -8.43 -1.94 -0.89
CA LEU A 217 -9.82 -2.23 -1.27
C LEU A 217 -9.93 -2.41 -2.79
N GLN A 218 -9.27 -1.53 -3.56
CA GLN A 218 -9.20 -1.64 -5.01
C GLN A 218 -8.51 -2.94 -5.44
N ALA A 219 -7.36 -3.26 -4.83
CA ALA A 219 -6.62 -4.48 -5.15
C ALA A 219 -7.44 -5.73 -4.80
N ALA A 220 -8.25 -5.69 -3.74
CA ALA A 220 -9.16 -6.77 -3.37
C ALA A 220 -10.27 -6.95 -4.42
N ALA A 221 -10.89 -5.85 -4.86
CA ALA A 221 -11.94 -5.86 -5.87
C ALA A 221 -11.43 -6.35 -7.24
N ASP A 222 -10.29 -5.83 -7.70
CA ASP A 222 -9.76 -6.08 -9.04
C ASP A 222 -8.82 -7.29 -9.12
N ALA A 223 -8.53 -7.94 -8.00
CA ALA A 223 -7.58 -9.05 -7.90
C ALA A 223 -6.19 -8.74 -8.49
N THR A 224 -5.67 -7.52 -8.24
CA THR A 224 -4.42 -7.04 -8.84
C THR A 224 -3.16 -7.51 -8.12
N VAL A 225 -3.26 -7.90 -6.84
CA VAL A 225 -2.12 -8.41 -6.05
C VAL A 225 -2.15 -9.93 -5.91
N ALA A 226 -0.99 -10.56 -5.79
CA ALA A 226 -0.90 -12.01 -5.61
C ALA A 226 -1.46 -12.46 -4.25
N GLN A 227 -1.36 -11.59 -3.24
CA GLN A 227 -1.87 -11.83 -1.89
C GLN A 227 -2.36 -10.53 -1.28
N LEU A 228 -3.56 -10.56 -0.69
CA LEU A 228 -4.06 -9.46 0.14
C LEU A 228 -3.28 -9.44 1.46
N PRO A 229 -2.80 -8.26 1.89
CA PRO A 229 -2.10 -8.13 3.16
C PRO A 229 -3.00 -8.32 4.40
N VAL A 230 -4.30 -8.07 4.26
CA VAL A 230 -5.29 -8.18 5.33
C VAL A 230 -6.50 -8.98 4.85
N VAL A 231 -7.00 -9.88 5.68
CA VAL A 231 -8.21 -10.68 5.43
C VAL A 231 -9.03 -10.77 6.72
N ASN A 232 -10.30 -11.16 6.62
CA ASN A 232 -11.05 -11.57 7.81
C ASN A 232 -10.66 -13.00 8.22
N PRO A 233 -10.78 -13.36 9.52
CA PRO A 233 -10.59 -14.75 9.95
C PRO A 233 -11.60 -15.66 9.25
N PRO A 234 -11.31 -16.97 9.12
CA PRO A 234 -12.27 -17.95 8.61
C PRO A 234 -13.59 -17.89 9.40
N ALA A 235 -14.71 -18.10 8.70
CA ALA A 235 -16.05 -18.01 9.29
C ALA A 235 -16.29 -18.98 10.47
N ASP A 236 -15.56 -20.10 10.50
CA ASP A 236 -15.65 -21.10 11.58
C ASP A 236 -15.03 -20.58 12.90
N ASP A 237 -14.18 -19.57 12.83
CA ASP A 237 -13.51 -18.95 13.98
C ASP A 237 -14.29 -17.74 14.56
N ASP A 238 -15.32 -17.27 13.86
CA ASP A 238 -16.10 -16.08 14.25
C ASP A 238 -17.60 -16.40 14.29
N THR A 239 -18.15 -16.46 15.48
CA THR A 239 -19.56 -16.70 15.77
C THR A 239 -20.33 -15.42 16.10
N SER A 240 -19.75 -14.25 15.83
CA SER A 240 -20.39 -12.97 16.09
C SER A 240 -21.63 -12.75 15.19
N GLU A 241 -22.58 -11.95 15.66
CA GLU A 241 -23.75 -11.52 14.89
C GLU A 241 -23.33 -10.79 13.60
N ALA A 242 -22.23 -10.03 13.67
CA ALA A 242 -21.63 -9.36 12.51
C ALA A 242 -21.14 -10.36 11.44
N ALA A 243 -20.49 -11.46 11.85
CA ALA A 243 -20.06 -12.51 10.95
C ALA A 243 -21.24 -13.27 10.31
N GLU A 244 -22.33 -13.46 11.06
CA GLU A 244 -23.58 -14.04 10.50
C GLU A 244 -24.21 -13.14 9.45
N ALA A 245 -24.25 -11.82 9.70
CA ALA A 245 -24.75 -10.84 8.73
C ALA A 245 -23.92 -10.84 7.43
N VAL A 246 -22.57 -10.94 7.54
CA VAL A 246 -21.71 -11.05 6.36
C VAL A 246 -21.96 -12.34 5.58
N ARG A 247 -22.12 -13.48 6.28
CA ARG A 247 -22.46 -14.76 5.61
C ARG A 247 -23.78 -14.66 4.85
N ALA A 248 -24.80 -14.02 5.44
CA ALA A 248 -26.08 -13.79 4.79
C ALA A 248 -25.93 -12.90 3.54
N LEU A 249 -25.16 -11.81 3.63
CA LEU A 249 -24.88 -10.93 2.52
C LEU A 249 -24.13 -11.64 1.38
N VAL A 250 -23.12 -12.46 1.71
CA VAL A 250 -22.39 -13.28 0.73
C VAL A 250 -23.33 -14.27 0.04
N ALA A 251 -24.23 -14.92 0.78
CA ALA A 251 -25.17 -15.87 0.23
C ALA A 251 -26.17 -15.21 -0.72
N ALA A 252 -26.71 -14.04 -0.36
CA ALA A 252 -27.61 -13.27 -1.22
C ALA A 252 -26.90 -12.84 -2.52
N TYR A 253 -25.69 -12.33 -2.40
CA TYR A 253 -24.89 -11.91 -3.54
C TYR A 253 -24.54 -13.08 -4.49
N ALA A 254 -24.24 -14.27 -3.94
CA ALA A 254 -24.00 -15.47 -4.73
C ALA A 254 -25.28 -16.01 -5.41
N ALA A 255 -26.45 -15.75 -4.85
CA ALA A 255 -27.75 -16.11 -5.44
C ALA A 255 -28.17 -15.15 -6.57
N GLY A 256 -27.54 -14.00 -6.71
CA GLY A 256 -27.88 -12.98 -7.72
C GLY A 256 -29.09 -12.13 -7.34
N GLU A 257 -29.36 -12.00 -6.03
CA GLU A 257 -30.41 -11.16 -5.44
C GLU A 257 -29.91 -9.73 -5.18
#